data_e31109ce7fea553e5cf3627a8d6f918b
#
_entry.id   e31109ce7fea553e5cf3627a8d6f918b
#
_cell.length_a   1.000
_cell.length_b   1.000
_cell.length_c   1.000
_cell.angle_alpha   90.00
_cell.angle_beta   90.00
_cell.angle_gamma   90.00
#
_symmetry.space_group_name_H-M   'P 1'
#
loop_
_entity.id
_entity.type
_entity.pdbx_description
1 polymer ?
#
loop_
_entity_poly.entity_id
_entity_poly.type
_entity_poly.pdbx_seq_one_letter_code
_entity_poly.pdbx_strand_id
1 'polypeptide(L)'
;MPSSLTLQSPVERPQKNRGQILALALLVATVVFVVDLFLPLGVAEAVPYVAVVLIALRSPDKNDPLRLAGLCTLLTIVGYSLSPSGAEPWIGVTNRSIALFAIWSTALLAMQVREADAATRDQSSMLTGILSNMPAVAFRIDQEGVMHESFGRGLARFGLKDFTSIGRIPLEPPDQIKNQVKEGTVANSVFYESKGILQGKPWWFLNCLCKLEGDKKGIIGFGIDITDRKRAERRLALHEAVVAILASATGITEAYPKILKAICNTLEWNVGILWRMDYQRQALGAAAIWPADSPQAQAMASSTSGWVLTPDVGLAGQVWDIRKVIWIKDLADYPKDPRNQTALEVGLHAGFGIPICLAGNTRAVLEFFSQFPEEVDETLVQMLSNIGFQIGQFIEREHKERRLATHHNLTNVLAESTGLTQAAPLILEAICDNLGWDLGAIWTVEPEQQILRCIKIWHSPHVNLEVFQQASQGITFARGVGLPGRAWKSAEPVWITDVVSDPNFPRASAAAQEGLHSGFAFPVKSGSDIVGVMEFFHRDIQKPDKELLSMFASIGLQIGQFIQRTAKASSGG
;
A
#
# COMPACT_ATOMS: atom_id res chain seq x y z
N MET A 1 -21.37 -14.74 13.49
CA MET A 1 -22.32 -15.68 12.83
C MET A 1 -22.62 -15.10 11.46
N PRO A 2 -22.19 -15.72 10.37
CA PRO A 2 -22.48 -15.23 9.04
C PRO A 2 -23.85 -15.78 8.61
N SER A 3 -24.77 -14.87 8.35
CA SER A 3 -26.06 -15.16 7.73
C SER A 3 -25.88 -15.64 6.30
N SER A 4 -26.30 -16.86 6.07
CA SER A 4 -26.40 -17.54 4.79
C SER A 4 -27.18 -16.70 3.76
N LEU A 5 -26.49 -16.16 2.77
CA LEU A 5 -27.06 -15.65 1.53
C LEU A 5 -27.57 -16.84 0.72
N THR A 6 -28.85 -17.10 0.80
CA THR A 6 -29.58 -17.97 -0.12
C THR A 6 -29.49 -17.38 -1.53
N LEU A 7 -28.68 -18.00 -2.36
CA LEU A 7 -28.73 -17.88 -3.81
C LEU A 7 -30.17 -18.21 -4.25
N GLN A 8 -30.92 -17.24 -4.76
CA GLN A 8 -32.11 -17.51 -5.53
C GLN A 8 -31.67 -18.34 -6.75
N SER A 9 -32.06 -19.60 -6.73
CA SER A 9 -31.97 -20.51 -7.85
C SER A 9 -32.63 -19.88 -9.09
N PRO A 10 -32.11 -20.13 -10.30
CA PRO A 10 -32.75 -19.71 -11.53
C PRO A 10 -34.20 -20.22 -11.52
N VAL A 11 -35.13 -19.36 -11.92
CA VAL A 11 -36.57 -19.66 -12.01
C VAL A 11 -36.71 -21.01 -12.74
N GLU A 12 -36.93 -22.07 -11.98
CA GLU A 12 -37.31 -23.39 -12.51
C GLU A 12 -38.65 -23.17 -13.22
N ARG A 13 -38.62 -23.11 -14.55
CA ARG A 13 -39.83 -23.34 -15.33
C ARG A 13 -40.29 -24.73 -14.95
N PRO A 14 -41.61 -24.93 -14.65
CA PRO A 14 -42.12 -26.22 -14.24
C PRO A 14 -41.69 -27.25 -15.28
N GLN A 15 -40.89 -28.23 -14.86
CA GLN A 15 -40.56 -29.40 -15.67
C GLN A 15 -41.90 -29.99 -16.07
N LYS A 16 -42.36 -29.72 -17.31
CA LYS A 16 -43.49 -30.42 -17.88
C LYS A 16 -43.17 -31.91 -17.84
N ASN A 17 -43.92 -32.63 -17.02
CA ASN A 17 -43.70 -34.01 -16.74
C ASN A 17 -43.62 -34.74 -18.07
N ARG A 18 -42.46 -35.38 -18.43
CA ARG A 18 -42.26 -36.15 -19.63
C ARG A 18 -43.41 -37.12 -19.88
N GLY A 19 -43.93 -37.71 -18.76
CA GLY A 19 -45.09 -38.59 -18.78
C GLY A 19 -46.35 -37.93 -19.33
N GLN A 20 -46.61 -36.66 -18.99
CA GLN A 20 -47.82 -35.97 -19.50
C GLN A 20 -47.73 -35.62 -20.98
N ILE A 21 -46.52 -35.25 -21.45
CA ILE A 21 -46.28 -34.96 -22.87
C ILE A 21 -46.41 -36.23 -23.70
N LEU A 22 -45.78 -37.33 -23.25
CA LEU A 22 -45.90 -38.63 -23.91
C LEU A 22 -47.32 -39.16 -23.88
N ALA A 23 -48.02 -39.02 -22.76
CA ALA A 23 -49.43 -39.41 -22.65
C ALA A 23 -50.33 -38.65 -23.64
N LEU A 24 -50.11 -37.34 -23.78
CA LEU A 24 -50.83 -36.52 -24.76
C LEU A 24 -50.47 -36.92 -26.20
N ALA A 25 -49.21 -37.14 -26.48
CA ALA A 25 -48.75 -37.58 -27.79
C ALA A 25 -49.32 -38.97 -28.16
N LEU A 26 -49.33 -39.91 -27.22
CA LEU A 26 -49.92 -41.23 -27.39
C LEU A 26 -51.42 -41.16 -27.55
N LEU A 27 -52.11 -40.30 -26.80
CA LEU A 27 -53.57 -40.06 -26.95
C LEU A 27 -53.88 -39.58 -28.36
N VAL A 28 -53.14 -38.57 -28.86
CA VAL A 28 -53.34 -38.04 -30.21
C VAL A 28 -53.01 -39.10 -31.26
N ALA A 29 -51.94 -39.85 -31.08
CA ALA A 29 -51.59 -40.98 -31.98
C ALA A 29 -52.69 -42.04 -32.04
N THR A 30 -53.25 -42.38 -30.88
CA THR A 30 -54.37 -43.34 -30.79
C THR A 30 -55.61 -42.82 -31.49
N VAL A 31 -55.98 -41.55 -31.29
CA VAL A 31 -57.15 -40.95 -31.97
C VAL A 31 -56.97 -40.95 -33.48
N VAL A 32 -55.79 -40.53 -33.96
CA VAL A 32 -55.47 -40.55 -35.39
C VAL A 32 -55.54 -41.98 -35.94
N PHE A 33 -55.03 -42.98 -35.23
CA PHE A 33 -55.08 -44.37 -35.63
C PHE A 33 -56.50 -44.93 -35.70
N VAL A 34 -57.33 -44.65 -34.70
CA VAL A 34 -58.73 -45.03 -34.67
C VAL A 34 -59.51 -44.44 -35.85
N VAL A 35 -59.30 -43.19 -36.14
CA VAL A 35 -59.92 -42.51 -37.29
C VAL A 35 -59.47 -43.18 -38.61
N ASP A 36 -58.15 -43.47 -38.73
CA ASP A 36 -57.57 -44.17 -39.92
C ASP A 36 -58.21 -45.56 -40.20
N LEU A 37 -58.66 -46.25 -39.15
CA LEU A 37 -59.32 -47.55 -39.31
C LEU A 37 -60.74 -47.47 -39.91
N PHE A 38 -61.44 -46.36 -39.80
CA PHE A 38 -62.81 -46.13 -40.26
C PHE A 38 -62.89 -45.47 -41.65
N LEU A 39 -61.77 -44.93 -42.14
CA LEU A 39 -61.76 -44.21 -43.42
C LEU A 39 -61.27 -45.08 -44.55
N PRO A 40 -61.85 -44.97 -45.79
CA PRO A 40 -61.47 -45.73 -46.91
C PRO A 40 -60.05 -45.44 -47.41
N LEU A 41 -59.33 -46.46 -47.92
CA LEU A 41 -58.03 -46.29 -48.53
C LEU A 41 -58.09 -45.20 -49.63
N GLY A 42 -57.21 -44.15 -49.52
CA GLY A 42 -57.13 -43.09 -50.52
C GLY A 42 -57.33 -41.71 -49.97
N VAL A 43 -57.80 -41.53 -48.73
CA VAL A 43 -57.83 -40.28 -48.03
C VAL A 43 -56.46 -40.07 -47.30
N ALA A 44 -55.91 -38.85 -47.30
CA ALA A 44 -54.58 -38.58 -46.76
C ALA A 44 -54.60 -38.41 -45.20
N GLU A 45 -54.90 -39.47 -44.47
CA GLU A 45 -55.19 -39.46 -43.04
C GLU A 45 -53.98 -39.61 -42.14
N ALA A 46 -52.87 -40.05 -42.67
CA ALA A 46 -51.64 -40.21 -41.86
C ALA A 46 -50.86 -38.90 -41.65
N VAL A 47 -51.23 -37.82 -42.34
CA VAL A 47 -50.61 -36.49 -42.14
C VAL A 47 -50.79 -35.97 -40.72
N PRO A 48 -51.92 -36.18 -40.01
CA PRO A 48 -52.10 -35.75 -38.62
C PRO A 48 -51.09 -36.34 -37.64
N TYR A 49 -50.37 -37.42 -37.94
CA TYR A 49 -49.29 -37.94 -37.11
C TYR A 49 -48.12 -36.95 -36.97
N VAL A 50 -47.99 -36.00 -37.88
CA VAL A 50 -47.03 -34.88 -37.73
C VAL A 50 -47.27 -34.12 -36.42
N ALA A 51 -48.52 -33.95 -36.01
CA ALA A 51 -48.89 -33.32 -34.74
C ALA A 51 -48.30 -34.06 -33.53
N VAL A 52 -48.26 -35.38 -33.55
CA VAL A 52 -47.65 -36.21 -32.51
C VAL A 52 -46.16 -35.93 -32.36
N VAL A 53 -45.46 -35.80 -33.48
CA VAL A 53 -44.02 -35.44 -33.48
C VAL A 53 -43.80 -34.00 -32.97
N LEU A 54 -44.67 -33.06 -33.35
CA LEU A 54 -44.62 -31.68 -32.86
C LEU A 54 -44.91 -31.56 -31.35
N ILE A 55 -45.80 -32.38 -30.79
CA ILE A 55 -46.04 -32.48 -29.34
C ILE A 55 -44.76 -33.00 -28.66
N ALA A 56 -44.05 -33.96 -29.25
CA ALA A 56 -42.80 -34.51 -28.74
C ALA A 56 -41.67 -33.48 -28.66
N LEU A 57 -41.73 -32.38 -29.43
CA LEU A 57 -40.81 -31.24 -29.30
C LEU A 57 -40.81 -30.60 -27.90
N ARG A 58 -41.88 -30.78 -27.14
CA ARG A 58 -41.96 -30.24 -25.77
C ARG A 58 -41.44 -31.22 -24.71
N SER A 59 -41.05 -32.44 -25.10
CA SER A 59 -40.49 -33.41 -24.17
C SER A 59 -39.07 -33.05 -23.75
N PRO A 60 -38.64 -33.31 -22.52
CA PRO A 60 -37.25 -33.07 -22.07
C PRO A 60 -36.24 -34.04 -22.71
N ASP A 61 -36.67 -35.24 -23.16
CA ASP A 61 -35.78 -36.22 -23.80
C ASP A 61 -35.61 -35.93 -25.30
N LYS A 62 -34.37 -35.77 -25.73
CA LYS A 62 -34.00 -35.46 -27.12
C LYS A 62 -34.43 -36.52 -28.14
N ASN A 63 -34.57 -37.78 -27.71
CA ASN A 63 -34.87 -38.90 -28.57
C ASN A 63 -36.38 -39.18 -28.72
N ASP A 64 -37.25 -38.52 -27.94
CA ASP A 64 -38.69 -38.74 -27.96
C ASP A 64 -39.36 -38.41 -29.33
N PRO A 65 -38.95 -37.34 -30.07
CA PRO A 65 -39.48 -37.14 -31.44
C PRO A 65 -39.20 -38.28 -32.38
N LEU A 66 -38.00 -38.88 -32.33
CA LEU A 66 -37.65 -40.05 -33.16
C LEU A 66 -38.41 -41.30 -32.76
N ARG A 67 -38.56 -41.55 -31.45
CA ARG A 67 -39.33 -42.71 -30.96
C ARG A 67 -40.78 -42.62 -31.37
N LEU A 68 -41.37 -41.42 -31.26
CA LEU A 68 -42.75 -41.19 -31.65
C LEU A 68 -42.94 -41.18 -33.18
N ALA A 69 -41.96 -40.70 -33.96
CA ALA A 69 -41.96 -40.84 -35.40
C ALA A 69 -41.93 -42.33 -35.83
N GLY A 70 -41.10 -43.14 -35.14
CA GLY A 70 -41.08 -44.59 -35.34
C GLY A 70 -42.42 -45.25 -35.01
N LEU A 71 -43.06 -44.87 -33.88
CA LEU A 71 -44.38 -45.34 -33.51
C LEU A 71 -45.43 -44.92 -34.55
N CYS A 72 -45.45 -43.66 -34.99
CA CYS A 72 -46.37 -43.17 -36.01
C CYS A 72 -46.16 -43.90 -37.35
N THR A 73 -44.93 -44.25 -37.71
CA THR A 73 -44.61 -45.05 -38.88
C THR A 73 -45.25 -46.45 -38.78
N LEU A 74 -45.09 -47.09 -37.59
CA LEU A 74 -45.69 -48.43 -37.37
C LEU A 74 -47.23 -48.38 -37.48
N LEU A 75 -47.84 -47.35 -36.80
CA LEU A 75 -49.28 -47.15 -36.85
C LEU A 75 -49.79 -46.86 -38.27
N THR A 76 -49.06 -46.11 -39.07
CA THR A 76 -49.36 -45.83 -40.47
C THR A 76 -49.34 -47.11 -41.33
N ILE A 77 -48.37 -48.00 -41.09
CA ILE A 77 -48.26 -49.29 -41.84
C ILE A 77 -49.38 -50.23 -41.41
N VAL A 78 -49.65 -50.37 -40.10
CA VAL A 78 -50.72 -51.23 -39.59
C VAL A 78 -52.11 -50.72 -40.04
N GLY A 79 -52.34 -49.39 -40.00
CA GLY A 79 -53.55 -48.75 -40.47
C GLY A 79 -53.79 -49.04 -41.95
N TYR A 80 -52.75 -49.02 -42.79
CA TYR A 80 -52.86 -49.41 -44.19
C TYR A 80 -53.40 -50.86 -44.40
N SER A 81 -52.95 -51.76 -43.55
CA SER A 81 -53.33 -53.17 -43.67
C SER A 81 -54.74 -53.49 -43.15
N LEU A 82 -55.30 -52.67 -42.27
CA LEU A 82 -56.56 -52.82 -41.58
C LEU A 82 -57.69 -51.94 -42.12
N SER A 83 -57.40 -50.92 -42.90
CA SER A 83 -58.40 -49.99 -43.45
C SER A 83 -59.26 -50.66 -44.55
N PRO A 84 -60.59 -50.27 -44.69
CA PRO A 84 -61.48 -50.81 -45.71
C PRO A 84 -60.98 -50.51 -47.14
N SER A 85 -61.18 -51.40 -48.05
CA SER A 85 -60.87 -51.27 -49.48
C SER A 85 -61.77 -50.18 -50.09
N GLY A 86 -61.21 -49.10 -50.61
CA GLY A 86 -62.03 -47.97 -51.08
C GLY A 86 -61.51 -47.25 -52.32
N ALA A 87 -60.27 -47.20 -52.60
CA ALA A 87 -59.65 -46.51 -53.73
C ALA A 87 -58.65 -47.40 -54.46
N GLU A 88 -58.14 -46.95 -55.63
CA GLU A 88 -57.06 -47.67 -56.30
C GLU A 88 -55.85 -47.82 -55.41
N PRO A 89 -55.23 -48.98 -55.26
CA PRO A 89 -54.19 -49.28 -54.28
C PRO A 89 -52.97 -48.36 -54.36
N TRP A 90 -52.61 -47.81 -55.53
CA TRP A 90 -51.48 -46.88 -55.69
C TRP A 90 -51.68 -45.52 -55.00
N ILE A 91 -52.96 -45.05 -54.93
CA ILE A 91 -53.31 -43.79 -54.26
C ILE A 91 -53.05 -43.90 -52.73
N GLY A 92 -53.46 -45.00 -52.13
CA GLY A 92 -53.24 -45.27 -50.72
C GLY A 92 -51.76 -45.38 -50.36
N VAL A 93 -50.98 -46.03 -51.23
CA VAL A 93 -49.50 -46.13 -51.03
C VAL A 93 -48.83 -44.73 -51.13
N THR A 94 -49.24 -43.96 -52.17
CA THR A 94 -48.67 -42.63 -52.37
C THR A 94 -48.96 -41.68 -51.21
N ASN A 95 -50.21 -41.63 -50.73
CA ASN A 95 -50.59 -40.80 -49.61
C ASN A 95 -49.83 -41.13 -48.32
N ARG A 96 -49.68 -42.42 -48.03
CA ARG A 96 -48.93 -42.85 -46.84
C ARG A 96 -47.43 -42.63 -47.01
N SER A 97 -46.89 -42.73 -48.19
CA SER A 97 -45.48 -42.36 -48.44
C SER A 97 -45.22 -40.90 -48.22
N ILE A 98 -46.14 -40.00 -48.63
CA ILE A 98 -46.08 -38.59 -48.37
C ILE A 98 -46.17 -38.29 -46.87
N ALA A 99 -47.09 -38.99 -46.19
CA ALA A 99 -47.23 -38.82 -44.72
C ALA A 99 -45.99 -39.26 -43.95
N LEU A 100 -45.38 -40.41 -44.33
CA LEU A 100 -44.13 -40.90 -43.76
C LEU A 100 -42.99 -39.89 -44.00
N PHE A 101 -42.89 -39.35 -45.20
CA PHE A 101 -41.93 -38.33 -45.51
C PHE A 101 -42.11 -37.08 -44.63
N ALA A 102 -43.37 -36.61 -44.44
CA ALA A 102 -43.68 -35.48 -43.58
C ALA A 102 -43.34 -35.76 -42.10
N ILE A 103 -43.65 -36.97 -41.60
CA ILE A 103 -43.34 -37.37 -40.20
C ILE A 103 -41.83 -37.33 -39.96
N TRP A 104 -41.03 -37.98 -40.84
CA TRP A 104 -39.59 -38.07 -40.69
C TRP A 104 -38.88 -36.74 -40.94
N SER A 105 -39.31 -35.96 -41.93
CA SER A 105 -38.78 -34.62 -42.19
C SER A 105 -39.02 -33.71 -41.00
N THR A 106 -40.20 -33.78 -40.37
CA THR A 106 -40.51 -33.00 -39.16
C THR A 106 -39.67 -33.46 -37.97
N ALA A 107 -39.47 -34.77 -37.79
CA ALA A 107 -38.65 -35.30 -36.72
C ALA A 107 -37.17 -34.88 -36.83
N LEU A 108 -36.60 -34.95 -38.05
CA LEU A 108 -35.21 -34.54 -38.30
C LEU A 108 -35.02 -33.03 -38.13
N LEU A 109 -35.93 -32.21 -38.67
CA LEU A 109 -35.88 -30.75 -38.48
C LEU A 109 -35.99 -30.39 -37.02
N ALA A 110 -36.88 -31.05 -36.29
CA ALA A 110 -37.05 -30.88 -34.85
C ALA A 110 -35.77 -31.17 -34.06
N MET A 111 -34.99 -32.16 -34.45
CA MET A 111 -33.69 -32.46 -33.84
C MET A 111 -32.66 -31.39 -34.13
N GLN A 112 -32.56 -30.94 -35.38
CA GLN A 112 -31.60 -29.86 -35.76
C GLN A 112 -31.86 -28.57 -34.99
N VAL A 113 -33.12 -28.14 -34.86
CA VAL A 113 -33.50 -26.96 -34.10
C VAL A 113 -33.11 -27.12 -32.63
N ARG A 114 -33.33 -28.29 -32.05
CA ARG A 114 -32.95 -28.57 -30.65
C ARG A 114 -31.46 -28.56 -30.42
N GLU A 115 -30.69 -29.14 -31.29
CA GLU A 115 -29.23 -29.15 -31.20
C GLU A 115 -28.67 -27.70 -31.28
N ALA A 116 -29.20 -26.88 -32.18
CA ALA A 116 -28.85 -25.46 -32.28
C ALA A 116 -29.22 -24.68 -31.01
N ASP A 117 -30.44 -24.90 -30.48
CA ASP A 117 -30.88 -24.28 -29.23
C ASP A 117 -30.04 -24.71 -28.01
N ALA A 118 -29.68 -25.98 -27.94
CA ALA A 118 -28.83 -26.52 -26.87
C ALA A 118 -27.41 -25.93 -26.93
N ALA A 119 -26.81 -25.90 -28.11
CA ALA A 119 -25.49 -25.27 -28.30
C ALA A 119 -25.48 -23.78 -27.90
N THR A 120 -26.54 -23.05 -28.30
CA THR A 120 -26.67 -21.63 -27.94
C THR A 120 -26.86 -21.44 -26.42
N ARG A 121 -27.62 -22.32 -25.77
CA ARG A 121 -27.80 -22.28 -24.29
C ARG A 121 -26.52 -22.61 -23.56
N ASP A 122 -25.79 -23.64 -23.99
CA ASP A 122 -24.51 -24.01 -23.38
C ASP A 122 -23.49 -22.89 -23.50
N GLN A 123 -23.40 -22.26 -24.67
CA GLN A 123 -22.51 -21.12 -24.90
C GLN A 123 -22.89 -19.93 -24.02
N SER A 124 -24.18 -19.59 -23.92
CA SER A 124 -24.68 -18.53 -23.06
C SER A 124 -24.45 -18.85 -21.57
N SER A 125 -24.67 -20.09 -21.15
CA SER A 125 -24.44 -20.55 -19.76
C SER A 125 -22.97 -20.49 -19.40
N MET A 126 -22.08 -20.90 -20.31
CA MET A 126 -20.63 -20.82 -20.13
C MET A 126 -20.17 -19.38 -19.98
N LEU A 127 -20.61 -18.46 -20.85
CA LEU A 127 -20.29 -17.03 -20.76
C LEU A 127 -20.79 -16.43 -19.45
N THR A 128 -22.01 -16.73 -19.05
CA THR A 128 -22.58 -16.27 -17.79
C THR A 128 -21.80 -16.84 -16.60
N GLY A 129 -21.40 -18.09 -16.65
CA GLY A 129 -20.58 -18.74 -15.62
C GLY A 129 -19.20 -18.10 -15.49
N ILE A 130 -18.54 -17.78 -16.59
CA ILE A 130 -17.25 -17.08 -16.62
C ILE A 130 -17.41 -15.68 -16.00
N LEU A 131 -18.34 -14.87 -16.50
CA LEU A 131 -18.57 -13.51 -16.03
C LEU A 131 -19.01 -13.46 -14.56
N SER A 132 -19.73 -14.48 -14.08
CA SER A 132 -20.17 -14.56 -12.68
C SER A 132 -19.04 -14.86 -11.69
N ASN A 133 -17.93 -15.43 -12.15
CA ASN A 133 -16.83 -15.85 -11.28
C ASN A 133 -15.57 -14.98 -11.44
N MET A 134 -15.50 -14.15 -12.48
CA MET A 134 -14.38 -13.22 -12.68
C MET A 134 -14.71 -11.84 -12.05
N PRO A 135 -13.70 -11.13 -11.53
CA PRO A 135 -13.86 -9.73 -11.07
C PRO A 135 -13.96 -8.78 -12.27
N ALA A 136 -14.85 -9.10 -13.18
CA ALA A 136 -15.02 -8.41 -14.45
C ALA A 136 -16.47 -7.96 -14.65
N VAL A 137 -16.65 -6.95 -15.47
CA VAL A 137 -17.94 -6.41 -15.89
C VAL A 137 -17.96 -6.31 -17.40
N ALA A 138 -18.97 -6.91 -18.05
CA ALA A 138 -19.28 -6.67 -19.44
C ALA A 138 -20.42 -5.66 -19.52
N PHE A 139 -20.35 -4.70 -20.43
CA PHE A 139 -21.37 -3.66 -20.61
C PHE A 139 -21.53 -3.30 -22.08
N ARG A 140 -22.69 -2.74 -22.40
CA ARG A 140 -22.99 -2.22 -23.75
C ARG A 140 -23.18 -0.71 -23.69
N ILE A 141 -22.56 -0.01 -24.63
CA ILE A 141 -22.63 1.44 -24.76
C ILE A 141 -23.27 1.78 -26.12
N ASP A 142 -24.14 2.78 -26.15
CA ASP A 142 -24.65 3.37 -27.40
C ASP A 142 -23.67 4.39 -28.01
N GLN A 143 -24.07 5.01 -29.11
CA GLN A 143 -23.25 6.03 -29.80
C GLN A 143 -23.12 7.31 -28.98
N GLU A 144 -24.04 7.58 -28.07
CA GLU A 144 -24.03 8.71 -27.14
C GLU A 144 -23.14 8.45 -25.90
N GLY A 145 -22.60 7.24 -25.76
CA GLY A 145 -21.77 6.84 -24.63
C GLY A 145 -22.57 6.42 -23.39
N VAL A 146 -23.88 6.15 -23.54
CA VAL A 146 -24.74 5.72 -22.45
C VAL A 146 -24.68 4.19 -22.31
N MET A 147 -24.50 3.72 -21.08
CA MET A 147 -24.45 2.30 -20.76
C MET A 147 -25.86 1.75 -20.56
N HIS A 148 -26.24 0.72 -21.33
CA HIS A 148 -27.58 0.14 -21.31
C HIS A 148 -27.69 -1.16 -20.51
N GLU A 149 -26.68 -2.00 -20.57
CA GLU A 149 -26.69 -3.31 -19.95
C GLU A 149 -25.33 -3.58 -19.31
N SER A 150 -25.32 -4.24 -18.16
CA SER A 150 -24.09 -4.67 -17.54
C SER A 150 -24.25 -6.04 -16.91
N PHE A 151 -23.19 -6.85 -17.00
CA PHE A 151 -23.15 -8.23 -16.50
C PHE A 151 -21.82 -8.46 -15.79
N GLY A 152 -21.82 -9.21 -14.69
CA GLY A 152 -20.61 -9.67 -14.03
C GLY A 152 -20.45 -9.18 -12.59
N ARG A 153 -19.47 -9.77 -11.88
CA ARG A 153 -19.22 -9.52 -10.46
C ARG A 153 -18.24 -8.39 -10.16
N GLY A 154 -17.66 -7.74 -11.15
CA GLY A 154 -16.69 -6.66 -10.94
C GLY A 154 -17.20 -5.50 -10.09
N LEU A 155 -18.52 -5.34 -9.96
CA LEU A 155 -19.16 -4.34 -9.11
C LEU A 155 -19.51 -4.82 -7.71
N ALA A 156 -19.44 -6.12 -7.43
CA ALA A 156 -19.82 -6.69 -6.14
C ALA A 156 -18.99 -6.15 -4.97
N ARG A 157 -17.73 -5.77 -5.24
CA ARG A 157 -16.84 -5.11 -4.27
C ARG A 157 -17.42 -3.79 -3.72
N PHE A 158 -18.24 -3.11 -4.52
CA PHE A 158 -18.86 -1.84 -4.20
C PHE A 158 -20.30 -1.98 -3.70
N GLY A 159 -20.77 -3.22 -3.51
CA GLY A 159 -22.15 -3.50 -3.10
C GLY A 159 -23.19 -3.24 -4.20
N LEU A 160 -22.74 -3.11 -5.45
CA LEU A 160 -23.59 -2.80 -6.60
C LEU A 160 -23.90 -4.06 -7.40
N LYS A 161 -25.15 -4.19 -7.83
CA LYS A 161 -25.58 -5.34 -8.64
C LYS A 161 -25.36 -5.12 -10.14
N ASP A 162 -25.47 -3.88 -10.58
CA ASP A 162 -25.31 -3.46 -11.97
C ASP A 162 -24.88 -1.98 -12.07
N PHE A 163 -24.39 -1.56 -13.24
CA PHE A 163 -24.02 -0.17 -13.50
C PHE A 163 -25.22 0.77 -13.68
N THR A 164 -26.40 0.24 -13.99
CA THR A 164 -27.61 1.05 -14.20
C THR A 164 -28.06 1.73 -12.91
N SER A 165 -27.71 1.12 -11.75
CA SER A 165 -28.00 1.65 -10.42
C SER A 165 -27.15 2.87 -10.03
N ILE A 166 -26.11 3.21 -10.80
CA ILE A 166 -25.10 4.19 -10.37
C ILE A 166 -25.21 5.51 -11.13
N GLY A 167 -26.13 5.59 -12.14
CA GLY A 167 -26.10 6.75 -13.02
C GLY A 167 -24.67 6.92 -13.58
N ARG A 168 -24.36 7.59 -14.58
CA ARG A 168 -23.06 7.75 -15.23
C ARG A 168 -21.84 7.55 -14.31
N ILE A 169 -21.41 6.29 -14.08
CA ILE A 169 -20.07 6.07 -13.55
C ILE A 169 -19.13 6.36 -14.69
N PRO A 170 -18.16 7.21 -14.48
CA PRO A 170 -17.15 7.46 -15.47
C PRO A 170 -16.15 6.29 -15.52
N LEU A 171 -16.48 5.21 -16.20
CA LEU A 171 -15.47 4.48 -16.94
C LEU A 171 -15.07 5.37 -18.13
N GLU A 172 -14.88 6.68 -17.85
CA GLU A 172 -14.65 7.66 -18.88
C GLU A 172 -13.41 7.27 -19.67
N PRO A 173 -13.57 6.85 -20.93
CA PRO A 173 -12.41 6.65 -21.76
C PRO A 173 -11.70 8.01 -21.93
N PRO A 174 -10.38 8.02 -22.10
CA PRO A 174 -9.65 9.22 -22.49
C PRO A 174 -10.34 9.92 -23.66
N ASP A 175 -10.27 11.24 -23.75
CA ASP A 175 -11.02 12.02 -24.75
C ASP A 175 -10.79 11.55 -26.20
N GLN A 176 -9.61 11.03 -26.50
CA GLN A 176 -9.30 10.41 -27.79
C GLN A 176 -10.19 9.18 -28.07
N ILE A 177 -10.45 8.35 -27.07
CA ILE A 177 -11.30 7.16 -27.20
C ILE A 177 -12.77 7.57 -27.22
N LYS A 178 -13.18 8.61 -26.47
CA LYS A 178 -14.55 9.18 -26.54
C LYS A 178 -14.90 9.64 -27.96
N ASN A 179 -13.97 10.29 -28.63
CA ASN A 179 -14.16 10.72 -30.00
C ASN A 179 -14.30 9.54 -30.96
N GLN A 180 -13.47 8.51 -30.83
CA GLN A 180 -13.58 7.28 -31.61
C GLN A 180 -14.91 6.55 -31.38
N VAL A 181 -15.43 6.55 -30.14
CA VAL A 181 -16.74 5.98 -29.81
C VAL A 181 -17.85 6.76 -30.53
N LYS A 182 -17.85 8.10 -30.45
CA LYS A 182 -18.84 8.97 -31.12
C LYS A 182 -18.81 8.86 -32.63
N GLU A 183 -17.65 8.76 -33.23
CA GLU A 183 -17.45 8.64 -34.66
C GLU A 183 -17.69 7.22 -35.19
N GLY A 184 -17.87 6.23 -34.28
CA GLY A 184 -18.00 4.82 -34.67
C GLY A 184 -16.72 4.24 -35.30
N THR A 185 -15.59 4.90 -35.10
CA THR A 185 -14.27 4.54 -35.65
C THR A 185 -13.44 3.69 -34.71
N VAL A 186 -14.02 3.16 -33.61
CA VAL A 186 -13.33 2.22 -32.69
C VAL A 186 -12.75 1.09 -33.52
N ALA A 187 -11.42 0.91 -33.45
CA ALA A 187 -10.73 -0.23 -34.04
C ALA A 187 -11.24 -1.55 -33.43
N ASN A 188 -10.78 -2.70 -33.93
CA ASN A 188 -11.25 -4.02 -33.50
C ASN A 188 -11.28 -4.20 -31.97
N SER A 189 -10.35 -3.56 -31.22
CA SER A 189 -10.40 -3.44 -29.76
C SER A 189 -9.51 -2.30 -29.29
N VAL A 190 -9.96 -1.54 -28.26
CA VAL A 190 -9.20 -0.47 -27.63
C VAL A 190 -9.12 -0.75 -26.13
N PHE A 191 -7.89 -0.74 -25.58
CA PHE A 191 -7.63 -0.94 -24.17
C PHE A 191 -7.26 0.37 -23.50
N TYR A 192 -7.78 0.60 -22.28
CA TYR A 192 -7.39 1.72 -21.42
C TYR A 192 -7.61 1.39 -19.96
N GLU A 193 -6.82 2.01 -19.09
CA GLU A 193 -7.03 1.96 -17.64
C GLU A 193 -7.89 3.17 -17.23
N SER A 194 -8.85 2.93 -16.35
CA SER A 194 -9.62 3.97 -15.68
C SER A 194 -9.47 3.87 -14.18
N LYS A 195 -9.51 5.01 -13.49
CA LYS A 195 -9.49 5.10 -12.04
C LYS A 195 -10.57 6.04 -11.54
N GLY A 196 -11.05 5.81 -10.33
CA GLY A 196 -12.02 6.66 -9.69
C GLY A 196 -12.22 6.31 -8.23
N ILE A 197 -13.15 7.02 -7.60
CA ILE A 197 -13.55 6.79 -6.21
C ILE A 197 -15.04 6.50 -6.21
N LEU A 198 -15.45 5.42 -5.57
CA LEU A 198 -16.85 5.04 -5.39
C LEU A 198 -17.11 4.73 -3.92
N GLN A 199 -18.05 5.45 -3.30
CA GLN A 199 -18.35 5.33 -1.87
C GLN A 199 -17.09 5.44 -0.98
N GLY A 200 -16.18 6.36 -1.33
CA GLY A 200 -14.92 6.55 -0.62
C GLY A 200 -13.85 5.49 -0.89
N LYS A 201 -14.09 4.52 -1.79
CA LYS A 201 -13.12 3.47 -2.13
C LYS A 201 -12.51 3.72 -3.50
N PRO A 202 -11.17 3.81 -3.59
CA PRO A 202 -10.50 3.92 -4.87
C PRO A 202 -10.60 2.60 -5.65
N TRP A 203 -10.79 2.72 -6.96
CA TRP A 203 -10.87 1.59 -7.88
C TRP A 203 -10.06 1.83 -9.14
N TRP A 204 -9.61 0.76 -9.75
CA TRP A 204 -8.94 0.73 -11.06
C TRP A 204 -9.52 -0.38 -11.90
N PHE A 205 -9.91 -0.04 -13.13
CA PHE A 205 -10.35 -1.01 -14.13
C PHE A 205 -9.47 -0.97 -15.36
N LEU A 206 -9.10 -2.15 -15.87
CA LEU A 206 -8.59 -2.32 -17.21
C LEU A 206 -9.79 -2.55 -18.11
N ASN A 207 -10.06 -1.60 -19.00
CA ASN A 207 -11.19 -1.62 -19.89
C ASN A 207 -10.76 -2.02 -21.31
N CYS A 208 -11.63 -2.73 -22.00
CA CYS A 208 -11.55 -3.05 -23.41
C CYS A 208 -12.86 -2.65 -24.07
N LEU A 209 -12.84 -1.86 -25.13
CA LEU A 209 -13.99 -1.54 -25.95
C LEU A 209 -13.85 -2.20 -27.30
N CYS A 210 -14.91 -2.90 -27.76
CA CYS A 210 -14.96 -3.58 -29.03
C CYS A 210 -16.22 -3.17 -29.80
N LYS A 211 -16.11 -3.02 -31.12
CA LYS A 211 -17.25 -2.78 -32.00
C LYS A 211 -18.07 -4.06 -32.14
N LEU A 212 -19.38 -3.95 -32.00
CA LEU A 212 -20.29 -5.08 -32.24
C LEU A 212 -20.53 -5.21 -33.74
N GLU A 213 -20.19 -6.37 -34.32
CA GLU A 213 -20.53 -6.72 -35.71
C GLU A 213 -21.96 -7.27 -35.75
N GLY A 214 -22.82 -6.72 -36.61
CA GLY A 214 -24.20 -7.18 -36.82
C GLY A 214 -25.22 -6.04 -36.96
N ASP A 215 -26.50 -6.38 -37.01
CA ASP A 215 -27.63 -5.43 -37.21
C ASP A 215 -27.82 -4.40 -36.09
N LYS A 216 -27.26 -4.63 -34.91
CA LYS A 216 -27.28 -3.70 -33.79
C LYS A 216 -25.97 -2.94 -33.72
N LYS A 217 -25.96 -1.71 -34.23
CA LYS A 217 -24.84 -0.78 -34.06
C LYS A 217 -24.64 -0.51 -32.57
N GLY A 218 -23.50 -0.86 -32.01
CA GLY A 218 -23.17 -0.63 -30.60
C GLY A 218 -21.72 -1.01 -30.30
N ILE A 219 -21.27 -0.62 -29.12
CA ILE A 219 -19.94 -0.95 -28.58
C ILE A 219 -20.14 -1.82 -27.35
N ILE A 220 -19.44 -2.93 -27.32
CA ILE A 220 -19.32 -3.76 -26.12
C ILE A 220 -18.06 -3.32 -25.38
N GLY A 221 -18.21 -3.06 -24.08
CA GLY A 221 -17.11 -2.82 -23.16
C GLY A 221 -16.95 -4.02 -22.20
N PHE A 222 -15.69 -4.25 -21.85
CA PHE A 222 -15.31 -5.24 -20.85
C PHE A 222 -14.32 -4.60 -19.89
N GLY A 223 -14.66 -4.55 -18.60
CA GLY A 223 -13.81 -3.99 -17.55
C GLY A 223 -13.39 -5.06 -16.55
N ILE A 224 -12.10 -5.19 -16.30
CA ILE A 224 -11.55 -6.07 -15.26
C ILE A 224 -11.11 -5.20 -14.09
N ASP A 225 -11.56 -5.52 -12.86
CA ASP A 225 -11.07 -4.88 -11.65
C ASP A 225 -9.61 -5.28 -11.43
N ILE A 226 -8.72 -4.31 -11.57
CA ILE A 226 -7.27 -4.45 -11.35
C ILE A 226 -6.83 -3.71 -10.07
N THR A 227 -7.76 -3.38 -9.19
CA THR A 227 -7.49 -2.58 -7.98
C THR A 227 -6.44 -3.25 -7.09
N ASP A 228 -6.56 -4.56 -6.84
CA ASP A 228 -5.61 -5.27 -5.99
C ASP A 228 -4.22 -5.40 -6.65
N ARG A 229 -4.17 -5.55 -7.98
CA ARG A 229 -2.92 -5.50 -8.74
C ARG A 229 -2.26 -4.13 -8.62
N LYS A 230 -2.99 -3.05 -8.84
CA LYS A 230 -2.48 -1.67 -8.73
C LYS A 230 -1.99 -1.34 -7.31
N ARG A 231 -2.69 -1.82 -6.29
CA ARG A 231 -2.24 -1.69 -4.90
C ARG A 231 -0.92 -2.43 -4.66
N ALA A 232 -0.79 -3.66 -5.18
CA ALA A 232 0.45 -4.43 -5.08
C ALA A 232 1.61 -3.76 -5.83
N GLU A 233 1.38 -3.28 -7.07
CA GLU A 233 2.35 -2.52 -7.85
C GLU A 233 2.83 -1.26 -7.10
N ARG A 234 1.91 -0.49 -6.51
CA ARG A 234 2.25 0.70 -5.71
C ARG A 234 3.05 0.37 -4.46
N ARG A 235 2.67 -0.70 -3.75
CA ARG A 235 3.44 -1.15 -2.59
C ARG A 235 4.87 -1.52 -2.96
N LEU A 236 5.05 -2.28 -4.05
CA LEU A 236 6.38 -2.65 -4.53
C LEU A 236 7.20 -1.40 -4.92
N ALA A 237 6.62 -0.50 -5.71
CA ALA A 237 7.27 0.73 -6.13
C ALA A 237 7.69 1.60 -4.92
N LEU A 238 6.85 1.68 -3.88
CA LEU A 238 7.20 2.41 -2.66
C LEU A 238 8.37 1.75 -1.93
N HIS A 239 8.34 0.42 -1.77
CA HIS A 239 9.43 -0.30 -1.12
C HIS A 239 10.76 -0.09 -1.87
N GLU A 240 10.76 -0.25 -3.19
CA GLU A 240 11.94 -0.04 -4.03
C GLU A 240 12.46 1.41 -3.94
N ALA A 241 11.55 2.40 -3.95
CA ALA A 241 11.93 3.80 -3.82
C ALA A 241 12.59 4.10 -2.47
N VAL A 242 12.04 3.60 -1.36
CA VAL A 242 12.63 3.79 -0.03
C VAL A 242 13.98 3.10 0.10
N VAL A 243 14.12 1.86 -0.39
CA VAL A 243 15.40 1.14 -0.39
C VAL A 243 16.45 1.89 -1.20
N ALA A 244 16.11 2.39 -2.39
CA ALA A 244 17.02 3.17 -3.22
C ALA A 244 17.45 4.49 -2.55
N ILE A 245 16.53 5.19 -1.88
CA ILE A 245 16.84 6.40 -1.11
C ILE A 245 17.82 6.09 0.01
N LEU A 246 17.54 5.04 0.83
CA LEU A 246 18.40 4.66 1.95
C LEU A 246 19.78 4.13 1.48
N ALA A 247 19.86 3.54 0.30
CA ALA A 247 21.13 3.07 -0.28
C ALA A 247 22.00 4.21 -0.81
N SER A 248 21.40 5.31 -1.29
CA SER A 248 22.11 6.43 -1.92
C SER A 248 22.34 7.63 -1.02
N ALA A 249 21.62 7.73 0.10
CA ALA A 249 21.72 8.85 1.02
C ALA A 249 23.01 8.80 1.83
N THR A 250 23.66 9.96 1.99
CA THR A 250 24.85 10.13 2.83
C THR A 250 24.54 10.18 4.32
N GLY A 251 23.27 10.44 4.69
CA GLY A 251 22.79 10.44 6.05
C GLY A 251 21.28 10.61 6.13
N ILE A 252 20.73 10.39 7.32
CA ILE A 252 19.28 10.38 7.55
C ILE A 252 18.64 11.76 7.29
N THR A 253 19.35 12.84 7.53
CA THR A 253 18.85 14.21 7.30
C THR A 253 18.56 14.46 5.83
N GLU A 254 19.35 13.90 4.92
CA GLU A 254 19.11 13.93 3.48
C GLU A 254 18.00 12.96 3.06
N ALA A 255 17.92 11.80 3.70
CA ALA A 255 16.95 10.75 3.35
C ALA A 255 15.51 11.14 3.69
N TYR A 256 15.25 11.78 4.83
CA TYR A 256 13.90 12.08 5.32
C TYR A 256 13.01 12.85 4.33
N PRO A 257 13.43 13.98 3.73
CA PRO A 257 12.60 14.70 2.76
C PRO A 257 12.29 13.85 1.51
N LYS A 258 13.26 13.04 1.07
CA LYS A 258 13.09 12.15 -0.08
C LYS A 258 12.09 11.03 0.23
N ILE A 259 12.12 10.48 1.44
CA ILE A 259 11.18 9.43 1.91
C ILE A 259 9.77 10.01 2.02
N LEU A 260 9.59 11.20 2.63
CA LEU A 260 8.28 11.87 2.68
C LEU A 260 7.70 12.02 1.27
N LYS A 261 8.50 12.56 0.35
CA LYS A 261 8.11 12.73 -1.06
C LYS A 261 7.75 11.40 -1.73
N ALA A 262 8.57 10.36 -1.53
CA ALA A 262 8.34 9.04 -2.13
C ALA A 262 7.03 8.43 -1.66
N ILE A 263 6.74 8.47 -0.35
CA ILE A 263 5.50 7.94 0.23
C ILE A 263 4.29 8.71 -0.31
N CYS A 264 4.31 10.05 -0.23
CA CYS A 264 3.22 10.88 -0.71
C CYS A 264 2.94 10.67 -2.20
N ASN A 265 3.97 10.67 -3.05
CA ASN A 265 3.80 10.51 -4.49
C ASN A 265 3.30 9.12 -4.87
N THR A 266 3.85 8.06 -4.26
CA THR A 266 3.51 6.68 -4.64
C THR A 266 2.13 6.28 -4.14
N LEU A 267 1.75 6.73 -2.95
CA LEU A 267 0.44 6.44 -2.36
C LEU A 267 -0.63 7.48 -2.75
N GLU A 268 -0.27 8.57 -3.45
CA GLU A 268 -1.14 9.71 -3.77
C GLU A 268 -1.70 10.39 -2.50
N TRP A 269 -0.87 10.50 -1.44
CA TRP A 269 -1.19 11.21 -0.21
C TRP A 269 -0.76 12.68 -0.29
N ASN A 270 -1.53 13.57 0.30
CA ASN A 270 -1.43 15.01 0.05
C ASN A 270 -0.36 15.70 0.89
N VAL A 271 -0.18 15.28 2.14
CA VAL A 271 0.74 15.91 3.08
C VAL A 271 1.51 14.86 3.85
N GLY A 272 2.83 15.05 4.00
CA GLY A 272 3.69 14.27 4.88
C GLY A 272 4.46 15.17 5.84
N ILE A 273 4.53 14.82 7.12
CA ILE A 273 5.21 15.57 8.18
C ILE A 273 6.22 14.66 8.87
N LEU A 274 7.44 15.15 9.02
CA LEU A 274 8.46 14.54 9.87
C LEU A 274 8.42 15.18 11.26
N TRP A 275 8.22 14.35 12.27
CA TRP A 275 8.34 14.71 13.66
C TRP A 275 9.64 14.14 14.23
N ARG A 276 10.41 14.98 14.91
CA ARG A 276 11.62 14.55 15.62
C ARG A 276 11.46 14.78 17.11
N MET A 277 12.14 13.92 17.90
CA MET A 277 12.16 14.07 19.34
C MET A 277 12.92 15.33 19.74
N ASP A 278 12.23 16.26 20.42
CA ASP A 278 12.81 17.35 21.18
C ASP A 278 13.01 16.88 22.63
N TYR A 279 14.23 16.57 22.97
CA TYR A 279 14.54 16.06 24.31
C TYR A 279 14.48 17.13 25.39
N GLN A 280 14.58 18.42 25.03
CA GLN A 280 14.40 19.54 25.98
C GLN A 280 12.97 19.59 26.49
N ARG A 281 12.03 19.49 25.56
CA ARG A 281 10.61 19.56 25.83
C ARG A 281 9.96 18.22 26.15
N GLN A 282 10.73 17.12 26.05
CA GLN A 282 10.22 15.76 26.17
C GLN A 282 9.01 15.53 25.27
N ALA A 283 9.12 15.94 23.99
CA ALA A 283 8.01 15.99 23.07
C ALA A 283 8.47 15.90 21.61
N LEU A 284 7.54 15.73 20.67
CA LEU A 284 7.83 15.74 19.25
C LEU A 284 7.71 17.17 18.70
N GLY A 285 8.73 17.64 17.99
CA GLY A 285 8.71 18.86 17.22
C GLY A 285 8.67 18.56 15.72
N ALA A 286 7.92 19.35 14.94
CA ALA A 286 7.89 19.24 13.49
C ALA A 286 9.23 19.66 12.89
N ALA A 287 9.87 18.79 12.11
CA ALA A 287 11.18 19.02 11.52
C ALA A 287 11.13 19.26 10.00
N ALA A 288 10.16 18.69 9.30
CA ALA A 288 9.96 18.89 7.87
C ALA A 288 8.51 18.60 7.48
N ILE A 289 8.06 19.23 6.39
CA ILE A 289 6.75 18.99 5.78
C ILE A 289 6.89 18.91 4.26
N TRP A 290 6.09 18.07 3.64
CA TRP A 290 6.05 17.90 2.19
C TRP A 290 4.61 17.78 1.68
N PRO A 291 4.26 18.38 0.52
CA PRO A 291 5.03 19.39 -0.23
C PRO A 291 4.95 20.74 0.49
N ALA A 292 6.06 21.47 0.60
CA ALA A 292 6.12 22.70 1.40
C ALA A 292 5.29 23.86 0.83
N ASP A 293 4.98 23.82 -0.46
CA ASP A 293 4.29 24.86 -1.22
C ASP A 293 2.78 24.63 -1.40
N SER A 294 2.26 23.46 -0.98
CA SER A 294 0.82 23.20 -1.08
C SER A 294 0.02 23.96 -0.01
N PRO A 295 -1.21 24.43 -0.34
CA PRO A 295 -2.08 25.08 0.63
C PRO A 295 -2.37 24.21 1.87
N GLN A 296 -2.56 22.91 1.67
CA GLN A 296 -2.80 21.95 2.75
C GLN A 296 -1.59 21.82 3.68
N ALA A 297 -0.39 21.69 3.09
CA ALA A 297 0.83 21.60 3.89
C ALA A 297 1.13 22.89 4.63
N GLN A 298 0.89 24.06 4.03
CA GLN A 298 1.05 25.36 4.69
C GLN A 298 0.07 25.54 5.86
N ALA A 299 -1.19 25.15 5.70
CA ALA A 299 -2.18 25.16 6.78
C ALA A 299 -1.76 24.22 7.91
N MET A 300 -1.35 23.00 7.58
CA MET A 300 -0.83 22.03 8.56
C MET A 300 0.44 22.54 9.24
N ALA A 301 1.37 23.16 8.51
CA ALA A 301 2.56 23.75 9.08
C ALA A 301 2.22 24.89 10.05
N SER A 302 1.29 25.78 9.69
CA SER A 302 0.84 26.88 10.55
C SER A 302 0.16 26.38 11.82
N SER A 303 -0.71 25.38 11.70
CA SER A 303 -1.35 24.74 12.85
C SER A 303 -0.39 23.91 13.70
N THR A 304 0.76 23.53 13.16
CA THR A 304 1.78 22.73 13.83
C THR A 304 2.90 23.58 14.41
N SER A 305 3.09 24.81 13.89
CA SER A 305 4.12 25.74 14.33
C SER A 305 3.94 26.11 15.81
N GLY A 306 4.96 25.81 16.61
CA GLY A 306 4.93 26.02 18.05
C GLY A 306 4.25 24.91 18.86
N TRP A 307 3.65 23.91 18.22
CA TRP A 307 3.10 22.75 18.91
C TRP A 307 4.20 21.76 19.29
N VAL A 308 4.08 21.30 20.51
CA VAL A 308 4.94 20.28 21.10
C VAL A 308 4.05 19.10 21.43
N LEU A 309 4.12 18.02 20.62
CA LEU A 309 3.27 16.86 20.83
C LEU A 309 3.88 15.94 21.89
N THR A 310 3.15 15.80 22.99
CA THR A 310 3.47 14.80 24.03
C THR A 310 2.96 13.42 23.62
N PRO A 311 3.42 12.32 24.29
CA PRO A 311 2.82 11.01 24.11
C PRO A 311 1.29 11.11 24.23
N ASP A 312 0.55 10.34 23.46
CA ASP A 312 -0.93 10.29 23.43
C ASP A 312 -1.66 11.50 22.83
N VAL A 313 -0.99 12.61 22.52
CA VAL A 313 -1.61 13.77 21.88
C VAL A 313 -1.45 13.71 20.36
N GLY A 314 -2.58 13.71 19.66
CA GLY A 314 -2.63 13.64 18.20
C GLY A 314 -2.16 12.29 17.64
N LEU A 315 -2.18 12.18 16.31
CA LEU A 315 -1.74 10.96 15.63
C LEU A 315 -0.25 10.67 15.90
N ALA A 316 0.62 11.66 15.71
CA ALA A 316 2.06 11.45 15.88
C ALA A 316 2.44 11.13 17.33
N GLY A 317 1.80 11.75 18.35
CA GLY A 317 2.04 11.45 19.75
C GLY A 317 1.61 10.02 20.12
N GLN A 318 0.48 9.57 19.62
CA GLN A 318 0.04 8.17 19.82
C GLN A 318 0.95 7.15 19.14
N VAL A 319 1.41 7.43 17.91
CA VAL A 319 2.40 6.59 17.22
C VAL A 319 3.68 6.51 18.01
N TRP A 320 4.11 7.61 18.61
CA TRP A 320 5.28 7.63 19.48
C TRP A 320 5.12 6.74 20.71
N ASP A 321 3.98 6.82 21.39
CA ASP A 321 3.70 6.05 22.61
C ASP A 321 3.54 4.56 22.32
N ILE A 322 2.67 4.21 21.36
CA ILE A 322 2.31 2.83 21.01
C ILE A 322 3.44 2.12 20.23
N ARG A 323 4.29 2.87 19.52
CA ARG A 323 5.40 2.36 18.69
C ARG A 323 4.94 1.43 17.57
N LYS A 324 3.75 1.69 17.04
CA LYS A 324 3.16 0.95 15.92
C LYS A 324 2.60 1.94 14.91
N VAL A 325 2.46 1.48 13.66
CA VAL A 325 1.72 2.24 12.66
C VAL A 325 0.27 2.38 13.14
N ILE A 326 -0.22 3.61 13.13
CA ILE A 326 -1.63 3.92 13.39
C ILE A 326 -2.23 4.44 12.10
N TRP A 327 -3.41 3.94 11.75
CA TRP A 327 -4.18 4.34 10.59
C TRP A 327 -5.53 4.90 11.03
N ILE A 328 -5.86 6.11 10.57
CA ILE A 328 -7.13 6.78 10.82
C ILE A 328 -7.87 6.83 9.49
N LYS A 329 -9.02 6.16 9.42
CA LYS A 329 -9.84 6.09 8.23
C LYS A 329 -10.45 7.45 7.87
N ASP A 330 -11.00 8.14 8.87
CA ASP A 330 -11.55 9.49 8.74
C ASP A 330 -11.20 10.30 10.00
N LEU A 331 -10.58 11.46 9.80
CA LEU A 331 -10.20 12.38 10.87
C LEU A 331 -11.41 12.96 11.60
N ALA A 332 -12.58 13.01 10.94
CA ALA A 332 -13.83 13.44 11.56
C ALA A 332 -14.25 12.54 12.74
N ASP A 333 -13.92 11.26 12.66
CA ASP A 333 -14.20 10.26 13.70
C ASP A 333 -13.09 10.18 14.77
N TYR A 334 -12.04 11.04 14.67
CA TYR A 334 -10.88 10.98 15.53
C TYR A 334 -10.63 12.32 16.27
N PRO A 335 -11.36 12.60 17.36
CA PRO A 335 -11.31 13.91 18.03
C PRO A 335 -10.04 14.16 18.86
N LYS A 336 -9.11 13.22 18.96
CA LYS A 336 -7.93 13.30 19.84
C LYS A 336 -6.79 14.17 19.30
N ASP A 337 -6.83 14.59 18.06
CA ASP A 337 -5.82 15.46 17.48
C ASP A 337 -6.36 16.90 17.42
N PRO A 338 -5.75 17.85 18.12
CA PRO A 338 -6.19 19.25 18.11
C PRO A 338 -6.05 19.91 16.72
N ARG A 339 -5.27 19.33 15.80
CA ARG A 339 -5.09 19.82 14.42
C ARG A 339 -6.14 19.29 13.46
N ASN A 340 -7.00 18.34 13.89
CA ASN A 340 -8.01 17.72 13.03
C ASN A 340 -8.98 18.74 12.43
N GLN A 341 -9.34 19.78 13.19
CA GLN A 341 -10.20 20.81 12.65
C GLN A 341 -9.54 21.51 11.46
N THR A 342 -8.28 21.94 11.60
CA THR A 342 -7.53 22.55 10.49
C THR A 342 -7.36 21.58 9.33
N ALA A 343 -7.07 20.30 9.59
CA ALA A 343 -6.94 19.29 8.55
C ALA A 343 -8.24 19.14 7.74
N LEU A 344 -9.39 19.05 8.43
CA LEU A 344 -10.71 18.95 7.79
C LEU A 344 -11.08 20.22 7.01
N GLU A 345 -10.76 21.42 7.54
CA GLU A 345 -11.00 22.71 6.86
C GLU A 345 -10.25 22.83 5.53
N VAL A 346 -9.07 22.19 5.41
CA VAL A 346 -8.31 22.14 4.15
C VAL A 346 -8.59 20.89 3.32
N GLY A 347 -9.61 20.12 3.70
CA GLY A 347 -10.10 18.95 2.96
C GLY A 347 -9.25 17.69 3.14
N LEU A 348 -8.52 17.55 4.25
CA LEU A 348 -7.82 16.31 4.60
C LEU A 348 -8.72 15.45 5.49
N HIS A 349 -8.87 14.18 5.15
CA HIS A 349 -9.82 13.27 5.80
C HIS A 349 -9.17 12.04 6.42
N ALA A 350 -8.16 11.44 5.80
CA ALA A 350 -7.50 10.26 6.34
C ALA A 350 -6.09 10.59 6.84
N GLY A 351 -5.57 9.78 7.77
CA GLY A 351 -4.22 9.93 8.29
C GLY A 351 -3.58 8.60 8.67
N PHE A 352 -2.26 8.51 8.55
CA PHE A 352 -1.48 7.45 9.18
C PHE A 352 -0.13 7.95 9.68
N GLY A 353 0.41 7.24 10.68
CA GLY A 353 1.72 7.55 11.22
C GLY A 353 2.62 6.32 11.32
N ILE A 354 3.91 6.51 11.03
CA ILE A 354 4.95 5.46 11.05
C ILE A 354 5.96 5.81 12.14
N PRO A 355 6.20 4.95 13.15
CA PRO A 355 7.26 5.15 14.12
C PRO A 355 8.61 4.78 13.52
N ILE A 356 9.63 5.60 13.76
CA ILE A 356 11.03 5.27 13.51
C ILE A 356 11.68 5.00 14.84
N CYS A 357 11.97 3.72 15.10
CA CYS A 357 12.51 3.26 16.37
C CYS A 357 14.00 2.90 16.26
N LEU A 358 14.78 3.31 17.25
CA LEU A 358 16.17 2.92 17.42
C LEU A 358 16.37 2.38 18.84
N ALA A 359 16.92 1.18 18.97
CA ALA A 359 17.14 0.50 20.25
C ALA A 359 15.88 0.51 21.16
N GLY A 360 14.70 0.25 20.58
CA GLY A 360 13.42 0.20 21.28
C GLY A 360 12.80 1.55 21.66
N ASN A 361 13.41 2.68 21.27
CA ASN A 361 12.88 4.02 21.52
C ASN A 361 12.50 4.70 20.20
N THR A 362 11.36 5.38 20.17
CA THR A 362 10.97 6.21 19.02
C THR A 362 11.87 7.43 18.92
N ARG A 363 12.51 7.62 17.79
CA ARG A 363 13.40 8.76 17.47
C ARG A 363 12.69 9.80 16.60
N ALA A 364 11.80 9.34 15.76
CA ALA A 364 11.01 10.18 14.87
C ALA A 364 9.68 9.50 14.57
N VAL A 365 8.73 10.27 14.06
CA VAL A 365 7.48 9.80 13.50
C VAL A 365 7.29 10.43 12.13
N LEU A 366 6.93 9.63 11.14
CA LEU A 366 6.45 10.12 9.86
C LEU A 366 4.93 10.07 9.87
N GLU A 367 4.28 11.19 9.63
CA GLU A 367 2.84 11.36 9.64
C GLU A 367 2.36 11.80 8.27
N PHE A 368 1.25 11.23 7.80
CA PHE A 368 0.73 11.48 6.46
C PHE A 368 -0.77 11.72 6.49
N PHE A 369 -1.26 12.55 5.55
CA PHE A 369 -2.65 12.92 5.41
C PHE A 369 -3.14 12.84 3.97
N SER A 370 -4.38 12.38 3.76
CA SER A 370 -5.06 12.27 2.46
C SER A 370 -6.38 13.05 2.44
N GLN A 371 -6.75 13.57 1.26
CA GLN A 371 -8.03 14.24 1.01
C GLN A 371 -9.24 13.29 1.04
N PHE A 372 -9.01 12.00 0.96
CA PHE A 372 -10.10 11.03 0.90
C PHE A 372 -10.04 10.10 2.11
N PRO A 373 -11.22 9.77 2.71
CA PRO A 373 -11.29 8.69 3.68
C PRO A 373 -10.77 7.38 3.08
N GLU A 374 -9.85 6.72 3.77
CA GLU A 374 -9.24 5.49 3.26
C GLU A 374 -9.42 4.33 4.22
N GLU A 375 -9.95 3.21 3.71
CA GLU A 375 -10.04 1.95 4.45
C GLU A 375 -8.65 1.41 4.77
N VAL A 376 -8.53 0.77 5.92
CA VAL A 376 -7.27 0.18 6.38
C VAL A 376 -6.83 -0.92 5.40
N ASP A 377 -5.64 -0.77 4.82
CA ASP A 377 -4.95 -1.83 4.08
C ASP A 377 -3.91 -2.48 5.01
N GLU A 378 -4.26 -3.60 5.63
CA GLU A 378 -3.38 -4.30 6.58
C GLU A 378 -2.02 -4.69 5.96
N THR A 379 -1.99 -5.01 4.68
CA THR A 379 -0.74 -5.33 3.96
C THR A 379 0.13 -4.08 3.82
N LEU A 380 -0.48 -2.92 3.54
CA LEU A 380 0.23 -1.64 3.49
C LEU A 380 0.73 -1.24 4.88
N VAL A 381 -0.09 -1.38 5.93
CA VAL A 381 0.33 -1.12 7.32
C VAL A 381 1.55 -1.96 7.71
N GLN A 382 1.56 -3.25 7.35
CA GLN A 382 2.71 -4.13 7.59
C GLN A 382 3.97 -3.64 6.84
N MET A 383 3.81 -3.23 5.59
CA MET A 383 4.92 -2.69 4.79
C MET A 383 5.44 -1.37 5.36
N LEU A 384 4.55 -0.44 5.77
CA LEU A 384 4.93 0.81 6.40
C LEU A 384 5.67 0.59 7.72
N SER A 385 5.28 -0.43 8.49
CA SER A 385 6.01 -0.85 9.69
C SER A 385 7.43 -1.32 9.36
N ASN A 386 7.59 -2.10 8.29
CA ASN A 386 8.91 -2.54 7.81
C ASN A 386 9.76 -1.35 7.32
N ILE A 387 9.17 -0.37 6.66
CA ILE A 387 9.85 0.87 6.24
C ILE A 387 10.37 1.62 7.47
N GLY A 388 9.54 1.82 8.50
CA GLY A 388 9.96 2.45 9.74
C GLY A 388 11.14 1.71 10.42
N PHE A 389 11.11 0.39 10.42
CA PHE A 389 12.21 -0.44 10.91
C PHE A 389 13.49 -0.29 10.07
N GLN A 390 13.40 -0.31 8.73
CA GLN A 390 14.55 -0.12 7.84
C GLN A 390 15.20 1.26 8.03
N ILE A 391 14.40 2.31 8.19
CA ILE A 391 14.92 3.64 8.49
C ILE A 391 15.65 3.64 9.84
N GLY A 392 15.10 2.99 10.87
CA GLY A 392 15.75 2.83 12.16
C GLY A 392 17.11 2.11 12.05
N GLN A 393 17.19 1.02 11.27
CA GLN A 393 18.43 0.32 11.01
C GLN A 393 19.45 1.16 10.24
N PHE A 394 18.99 1.96 9.26
CA PHE A 394 19.87 2.90 8.55
C PHE A 394 20.51 3.91 9.51
N ILE A 395 19.73 4.50 10.42
CA ILE A 395 20.24 5.43 11.45
C ILE A 395 21.26 4.74 12.35
N GLU A 396 20.99 3.51 12.77
CA GLU A 396 21.91 2.73 13.62
C GLU A 396 23.23 2.46 12.90
N ARG A 397 23.17 2.06 11.61
CA ARG A 397 24.36 1.85 10.77
C ARG A 397 25.16 3.14 10.62
N GLU A 398 24.50 4.26 10.30
CA GLU A 398 25.14 5.57 10.17
C GLU A 398 25.87 5.97 11.47
N HIS A 399 25.26 5.75 12.63
CA HIS A 399 25.91 6.02 13.92
C HIS A 399 27.15 5.11 14.13
N LYS A 400 27.05 3.82 13.80
CA LYS A 400 28.21 2.90 13.90
C LYS A 400 29.34 3.27 12.95
N GLU A 401 29.02 3.61 11.71
CA GLU A 401 30.00 4.04 10.71
C GLU A 401 30.72 5.34 11.14
N ARG A 402 29.98 6.32 11.64
CA ARG A 402 30.57 7.56 12.19
C ARG A 402 31.49 7.31 13.38
N ARG A 403 31.13 6.39 14.30
CA ARG A 403 32.00 6.03 15.44
C ARG A 403 33.28 5.33 14.96
N LEU A 404 33.18 4.43 14.02
CA LEU A 404 34.35 3.76 13.44
C LEU A 404 35.26 4.74 12.71
N ALA A 405 34.69 5.65 11.91
CA ALA A 405 35.44 6.71 11.25
C ALA A 405 36.16 7.61 12.25
N THR A 406 35.48 8.00 13.34
CA THR A 406 36.09 8.80 14.42
C THR A 406 37.28 8.07 15.03
N HIS A 407 37.12 6.78 15.39
CA HIS A 407 38.21 5.99 15.98
C HIS A 407 39.39 5.85 15.01
N HIS A 408 39.14 5.61 13.73
CA HIS A 408 40.19 5.52 12.71
C HIS A 408 40.91 6.86 12.52
N ASN A 409 40.20 7.97 12.39
CA ASN A 409 40.76 9.30 12.23
C ASN A 409 41.63 9.68 13.45
N LEU A 410 41.16 9.39 14.66
CA LEU A 410 41.95 9.62 15.87
C LEU A 410 43.23 8.80 15.90
N THR A 411 43.19 7.53 15.50
CA THR A 411 44.39 6.69 15.44
C THR A 411 45.41 7.25 14.47
N ASN A 412 44.99 7.76 13.32
CA ASN A 412 45.86 8.39 12.34
C ASN A 412 46.47 9.70 12.89
N VAL A 413 45.64 10.55 13.49
CA VAL A 413 46.12 11.81 14.11
C VAL A 413 47.19 11.53 15.18
N LEU A 414 46.96 10.53 16.05
CA LEU A 414 47.92 10.15 17.10
C LEU A 414 49.22 9.48 16.54
N ALA A 415 49.16 8.85 15.36
CA ALA A 415 50.32 8.26 14.70
C ALA A 415 51.19 9.32 14.01
N GLU A 416 50.58 10.34 13.39
CA GLU A 416 51.24 11.35 12.60
C GLU A 416 51.73 12.56 13.42
N SER A 417 51.15 12.79 14.60
CA SER A 417 51.50 13.96 15.43
C SER A 417 52.76 13.72 16.26
N THR A 418 53.54 14.74 16.40
CA THR A 418 54.78 14.73 17.20
C THR A 418 54.59 15.10 18.67
N GLY A 419 53.46 15.70 19.02
CA GLY A 419 53.11 16.10 20.40
C GLY A 419 51.66 16.57 20.54
N LEU A 420 51.25 16.74 21.79
CA LEU A 420 49.87 17.11 22.13
C LEU A 420 49.44 18.47 21.55
N THR A 421 50.33 19.45 21.46
CA THR A 421 50.02 20.76 20.88
C THR A 421 49.58 20.68 19.42
N GLN A 422 50.16 19.78 18.66
CA GLN A 422 49.81 19.53 17.28
C GLN A 422 48.56 18.62 17.17
N ALA A 423 48.48 17.58 18.00
CA ALA A 423 47.40 16.58 17.96
C ALA A 423 46.04 17.16 18.49
N ALA A 424 46.10 18.03 19.50
CA ALA A 424 44.90 18.53 20.21
C ALA A 424 43.82 19.14 19.30
N PRO A 425 44.11 20.12 18.40
CA PRO A 425 43.12 20.69 17.52
C PRO A 425 42.53 19.63 16.57
N LEU A 426 43.34 18.72 16.01
CA LEU A 426 42.93 17.68 15.08
C LEU A 426 42.05 16.60 15.76
N ILE A 427 42.34 16.25 17.00
CA ILE A 427 41.53 15.36 17.82
C ILE A 427 40.16 15.97 18.07
N LEU A 428 40.09 17.25 18.49
CA LEU A 428 38.84 17.95 18.76
C LEU A 428 37.98 18.04 17.49
N GLU A 429 38.59 18.46 16.38
CA GLU A 429 37.95 18.55 15.08
C GLU A 429 37.40 17.16 14.63
N ALA A 430 38.22 16.12 14.65
CA ALA A 430 37.80 14.79 14.25
C ALA A 430 36.61 14.23 15.08
N ILE A 431 36.57 14.51 16.38
CA ILE A 431 35.46 14.09 17.24
C ILE A 431 34.21 14.93 16.94
N CYS A 432 34.35 16.25 16.90
CA CYS A 432 33.24 17.15 16.68
C CYS A 432 32.60 16.94 15.31
N ASP A 433 33.39 16.91 14.22
CA ASP A 433 32.87 16.76 12.86
C ASP A 433 32.21 15.40 12.62
N ASN A 434 32.87 14.30 13.05
CA ASN A 434 32.30 12.97 12.79
C ASN A 434 31.07 12.65 13.64
N LEU A 435 31.00 13.17 14.88
CA LEU A 435 29.92 12.84 15.82
C LEU A 435 28.91 13.98 15.98
N GLY A 436 29.12 15.12 15.31
CA GLY A 436 28.19 16.25 15.31
C GLY A 436 28.19 17.04 16.62
N TRP A 437 29.31 17.13 17.34
CA TRP A 437 29.43 17.97 18.52
C TRP A 437 29.81 19.41 18.12
N ASP A 438 29.21 20.42 18.78
CA ASP A 438 29.40 21.82 18.39
C ASP A 438 30.72 22.42 18.90
N LEU A 439 31.17 21.94 20.07
CA LEU A 439 32.40 22.41 20.70
C LEU A 439 33.12 21.29 21.45
N GLY A 440 34.44 21.32 21.41
CA GLY A 440 35.32 20.42 22.19
C GLY A 440 36.45 21.23 22.89
N ALA A 441 36.83 20.79 24.08
CA ALA A 441 37.95 21.37 24.82
C ALA A 441 38.85 20.30 25.46
N ILE A 442 40.14 20.58 25.51
CA ILE A 442 41.15 19.78 26.22
C ILE A 442 41.66 20.54 27.45
N TRP A 443 41.67 19.84 28.56
CA TRP A 443 42.14 20.29 29.86
C TRP A 443 43.32 19.42 30.28
N THR A 444 44.36 20.03 30.78
CA THR A 444 45.53 19.32 31.39
C THR A 444 45.51 19.52 32.90
N VAL A 445 45.98 18.49 33.61
CA VAL A 445 46.18 18.54 35.05
C VAL A 445 47.48 19.28 35.34
N GLU A 446 47.40 20.33 36.18
CA GLU A 446 48.57 20.98 36.82
C GLU A 446 48.82 20.32 38.17
N PRO A 447 49.82 19.42 38.31
CA PRO A 447 49.98 18.62 39.51
C PRO A 447 50.28 19.44 40.78
N GLU A 448 51.02 20.54 40.64
CA GLU A 448 51.39 21.39 41.77
C GLU A 448 50.20 22.12 42.35
N GLN A 449 49.29 22.57 41.49
CA GLN A 449 48.10 23.36 41.92
C GLN A 449 46.87 22.49 42.09
N GLN A 450 46.89 21.22 41.69
CA GLN A 450 45.75 20.29 41.74
C GLN A 450 44.51 20.87 41.02
N ILE A 451 44.70 21.44 39.84
CA ILE A 451 43.66 22.04 39.00
C ILE A 451 43.76 21.52 37.56
N LEU A 452 42.67 21.63 36.84
CA LEU A 452 42.61 21.49 35.40
C LEU A 452 42.68 22.87 34.74
N ARG A 453 43.57 23.02 33.74
CA ARG A 453 43.69 24.23 32.92
C ARG A 453 43.37 23.90 31.46
N CYS A 454 42.57 24.77 30.81
CA CYS A 454 42.25 24.65 29.40
C CYS A 454 43.47 24.96 28.53
N ILE A 455 43.83 24.07 27.63
CA ILE A 455 44.96 24.23 26.68
C ILE A 455 44.47 24.46 25.26
N LYS A 456 43.34 23.93 24.86
CA LYS A 456 42.81 24.12 23.53
C LYS A 456 41.29 23.97 23.53
N ILE A 457 40.64 24.82 22.73
CA ILE A 457 39.22 24.74 22.41
C ILE A 457 39.09 24.71 20.88
N TRP A 458 38.17 23.95 20.40
CA TRP A 458 37.73 23.92 19.02
C TRP A 458 36.20 23.99 18.96
N HIS A 459 35.64 24.73 18.03
CA HIS A 459 34.21 24.74 17.76
C HIS A 459 33.94 24.67 16.25
N SER A 460 32.77 24.16 15.88
CA SER A 460 32.34 24.11 14.48
C SER A 460 32.32 25.54 13.89
N PRO A 461 32.82 25.73 12.66
CA PRO A 461 32.81 27.03 11.98
C PRO A 461 31.41 27.56 11.68
N HIS A 462 30.39 26.70 11.78
CA HIS A 462 28.99 27.05 11.53
C HIS A 462 28.27 27.62 12.77
N VAL A 463 28.92 27.66 13.92
CA VAL A 463 28.35 28.16 15.18
C VAL A 463 29.24 29.19 15.79
N ASN A 464 28.66 30.27 16.32
CA ASN A 464 29.38 31.24 17.13
C ASN A 464 29.24 30.87 18.62
N LEU A 465 30.37 30.58 19.29
CA LEU A 465 30.45 30.17 20.70
C LEU A 465 31.54 30.94 21.46
N GLU A 466 31.69 32.24 21.14
CA GLU A 466 32.74 33.12 21.69
C GLU A 466 32.62 33.30 23.20
N VAL A 467 31.38 33.48 23.71
CA VAL A 467 31.14 33.70 25.15
C VAL A 467 31.51 32.47 25.96
N PHE A 468 31.13 31.28 25.50
CA PHE A 468 31.46 30.05 26.18
C PHE A 468 32.96 29.73 26.07
N GLN A 469 33.57 30.05 24.93
CA GLN A 469 35.01 29.89 24.72
C GLN A 469 35.80 30.80 25.68
N GLN A 470 35.44 32.08 25.80
CA GLN A 470 36.09 33.02 26.75
C GLN A 470 35.92 32.57 28.19
N ALA A 471 34.69 32.17 28.59
CA ALA A 471 34.42 31.64 29.91
C ALA A 471 35.24 30.39 30.22
N SER A 472 35.50 29.54 29.21
CA SER A 472 36.28 28.32 29.36
C SER A 472 37.79 28.57 29.42
N GLN A 473 38.31 29.59 28.72
CA GLN A 473 39.72 29.99 28.80
C GLN A 473 40.10 30.64 30.12
N GLY A 474 39.15 31.36 30.73
CA GLY A 474 39.37 32.11 31.97
C GLY A 474 39.23 31.31 33.25
N ILE A 475 38.75 30.04 33.18
CA ILE A 475 38.43 29.24 34.37
C ILE A 475 39.39 28.06 34.54
N THR A 476 39.58 27.64 35.78
CA THR A 476 40.25 26.39 36.16
C THR A 476 39.31 25.52 36.98
N PHE A 477 39.47 24.19 36.91
CA PHE A 477 38.60 23.29 37.65
C PHE A 477 39.37 22.46 38.68
N ALA A 478 38.86 22.51 39.91
CA ALA A 478 39.27 21.58 40.96
C ALA A 478 38.63 20.19 40.74
N ARG A 479 39.18 19.18 41.38
CA ARG A 479 38.68 17.80 41.32
C ARG A 479 37.23 17.70 41.82
N GLY A 480 36.30 17.25 40.97
CA GLY A 480 34.86 17.16 41.27
C GLY A 480 34.03 18.41 40.92
N VAL A 481 34.64 19.51 40.48
CA VAL A 481 33.96 20.75 40.12
C VAL A 481 33.73 20.82 38.60
N GLY A 482 32.50 21.09 38.19
CA GLY A 482 32.12 21.16 36.79
C GLY A 482 32.19 19.80 36.09
N LEU A 483 31.95 19.77 34.80
CA LEU A 483 32.01 18.56 33.99
C LEU A 483 33.44 18.00 33.93
N PRO A 484 34.51 18.80 33.64
CA PRO A 484 35.87 18.28 33.62
C PRO A 484 36.34 17.75 34.96
N GLY A 485 36.07 18.46 36.06
CA GLY A 485 36.48 18.05 37.39
C GLY A 485 35.78 16.77 37.86
N ARG A 486 34.54 16.54 37.45
CA ARG A 486 33.80 15.29 37.72
C ARG A 486 34.43 14.09 36.99
N ALA A 487 34.77 14.24 35.71
CA ALA A 487 35.46 13.19 34.95
C ALA A 487 36.86 12.89 35.53
N TRP A 488 37.56 13.92 36.00
CA TRP A 488 38.81 13.76 36.71
C TRP A 488 38.66 13.03 38.06
N LYS A 489 37.59 13.31 38.82
CA LYS A 489 37.34 12.68 40.11
C LYS A 489 36.92 11.21 39.97
N SER A 490 36.02 10.93 39.08
CA SER A 490 35.46 9.56 38.84
C SER A 490 36.44 8.65 38.12
N ALA A 491 37.42 9.20 37.40
CA ALA A 491 38.26 8.49 36.45
C ALA A 491 37.48 7.74 35.35
N GLU A 492 36.25 8.14 35.08
CA GLU A 492 35.33 7.55 34.14
C GLU A 492 34.66 8.65 33.29
N PRO A 493 34.19 8.34 32.07
CA PRO A 493 33.40 9.29 31.28
C PRO A 493 32.15 9.75 32.06
N VAL A 494 31.85 11.04 31.95
CA VAL A 494 30.70 11.68 32.59
C VAL A 494 29.84 12.35 31.55
N TRP A 495 28.52 12.20 31.66
CA TRP A 495 27.54 12.83 30.79
C TRP A 495 26.59 13.71 31.58
N ILE A 496 26.35 14.94 31.09
CA ILE A 496 25.32 15.84 31.59
C ILE A 496 24.31 16.03 30.47
N THR A 497 23.07 15.68 30.73
CA THR A 497 21.98 15.77 29.73
C THR A 497 21.66 17.24 29.41
N ASP A 498 21.65 18.11 30.44
CA ASP A 498 21.46 19.53 30.26
C ASP A 498 22.38 20.31 31.23
N VAL A 499 23.42 20.93 30.67
CA VAL A 499 24.43 21.69 31.44
C VAL A 499 23.88 23.00 32.01
N VAL A 500 22.81 23.51 31.42
CA VAL A 500 22.19 24.79 31.91
C VAL A 500 21.48 24.57 33.22
N SER A 501 20.86 23.41 33.42
CA SER A 501 20.12 23.05 34.63
C SER A 501 20.99 22.36 35.70
N ASP A 502 22.24 22.02 35.38
CA ASP A 502 23.13 21.29 36.31
C ASP A 502 23.72 22.24 37.38
N PRO A 503 23.45 22.00 38.67
CA PRO A 503 23.89 22.89 39.76
C PRO A 503 25.41 22.90 39.97
N ASN A 504 26.13 21.90 39.42
CA ASN A 504 27.59 21.85 39.48
C ASN A 504 28.20 22.09 38.10
N PHE A 505 27.69 23.10 37.39
CA PHE A 505 28.27 23.52 36.10
C PHE A 505 28.53 25.03 36.11
N PRO A 506 29.74 25.47 36.51
CA PRO A 506 30.05 26.90 36.68
C PRO A 506 29.87 27.77 35.44
N ARG A 507 29.86 27.20 34.25
CA ARG A 507 29.65 27.90 32.98
C ARG A 507 28.20 27.84 32.46
N ALA A 508 27.22 27.52 33.33
CA ALA A 508 25.81 27.38 32.93
C ALA A 508 25.25 28.65 32.25
N SER A 509 25.59 29.83 32.74
CA SER A 509 25.14 31.09 32.15
C SER A 509 25.68 31.31 30.72
N ALA A 510 26.97 31.05 30.50
CA ALA A 510 27.56 31.12 29.15
C ALA A 510 27.00 30.06 28.20
N ALA A 511 26.78 28.85 28.71
CA ALA A 511 26.13 27.78 27.93
C ALA A 511 24.71 28.17 27.52
N ALA A 512 23.90 28.69 28.44
CA ALA A 512 22.53 29.14 28.17
C ALA A 512 22.49 30.26 27.12
N GLN A 513 23.41 31.20 27.19
CA GLN A 513 23.48 32.37 26.28
C GLN A 513 23.71 31.90 24.81
N GLU A 514 24.47 30.83 24.61
CA GLU A 514 24.83 30.32 23.28
C GLU A 514 24.07 29.05 22.91
N GLY A 515 23.12 28.63 23.76
CA GLY A 515 22.21 27.52 23.52
C GLY A 515 22.89 26.14 23.61
N LEU A 516 23.97 26.00 24.37
CA LEU A 516 24.61 24.72 24.66
C LEU A 516 23.86 24.00 25.79
N HIS A 517 23.49 22.76 25.57
CA HIS A 517 22.71 21.97 26.51
C HIS A 517 23.41 20.67 26.93
N SER A 518 23.70 19.76 26.02
CA SER A 518 24.35 18.51 26.39
C SER A 518 25.85 18.66 26.50
N GLY A 519 26.42 17.96 27.47
CA GLY A 519 27.88 17.89 27.60
C GLY A 519 28.34 16.52 28.07
N PHE A 520 29.48 16.07 27.56
CA PHE A 520 30.16 14.90 28.09
C PHE A 520 31.65 15.19 28.23
N ALA A 521 32.29 14.47 29.14
CA ALA A 521 33.73 14.53 29.30
C ALA A 521 34.30 13.13 29.60
N PHE A 522 35.54 12.93 29.23
CA PHE A 522 36.26 11.70 29.55
C PHE A 522 37.70 11.97 29.97
N PRO A 523 38.24 11.17 30.89
CA PRO A 523 39.61 11.36 31.38
C PRO A 523 40.63 10.84 30.35
N VAL A 524 41.72 11.55 30.19
CA VAL A 524 42.93 11.13 29.47
C VAL A 524 43.87 10.48 30.45
N LYS A 525 44.04 9.13 30.33
CA LYS A 525 44.79 8.31 31.30
C LYS A 525 46.14 7.89 30.77
N SER A 526 47.19 8.11 31.58
CA SER A 526 48.55 7.62 31.32
C SER A 526 48.92 6.62 32.45
N GLY A 527 48.78 5.34 32.19
CA GLY A 527 48.85 4.32 33.25
C GLY A 527 47.70 4.46 34.25
N SER A 528 48.05 4.63 35.53
CA SER A 528 47.07 4.89 36.62
C SER A 528 46.68 6.37 36.75
N ASP A 529 47.45 7.24 36.16
CA ASP A 529 47.32 8.69 36.39
C ASP A 529 46.42 9.35 35.31
N ILE A 530 45.65 10.33 35.73
CA ILE A 530 44.88 11.16 34.81
C ILE A 530 45.72 12.40 34.52
N VAL A 531 46.14 12.54 33.27
CA VAL A 531 46.97 13.67 32.80
C VAL A 531 46.16 14.81 32.20
N GLY A 532 44.88 14.55 31.90
CA GLY A 532 43.97 15.55 31.37
C GLY A 532 42.56 15.07 31.27
N VAL A 533 41.69 15.93 30.77
CA VAL A 533 40.28 15.64 30.48
C VAL A 533 39.91 16.27 29.16
N MET A 534 39.11 15.59 28.37
CA MET A 534 38.46 16.18 27.18
C MET A 534 36.97 16.30 27.46
N GLU A 535 36.39 17.42 27.04
CA GLU A 535 34.95 17.65 27.12
C GLU A 535 34.38 18.15 25.81
N PHE A 536 33.09 17.85 25.59
CA PHE A 536 32.37 18.18 24.36
C PHE A 536 30.97 18.67 24.70
N PHE A 537 30.43 19.57 23.86
CA PHE A 537 29.12 20.19 24.06
C PHE A 537 28.31 20.19 22.78
N HIS A 538 26.98 20.06 22.93
CA HIS A 538 26.02 20.09 21.86
C HIS A 538 24.83 21.00 22.22
N ARG A 539 24.24 21.65 21.20
CA ARG A 539 23.07 22.51 21.38
C ARG A 539 21.81 21.74 21.71
N ASP A 540 21.61 20.57 21.08
CA ASP A 540 20.47 19.74 21.40
C ASP A 540 20.73 18.90 22.67
N ILE A 541 19.66 18.65 23.43
CA ILE A 541 19.72 17.71 24.54
C ILE A 541 19.89 16.28 24.01
N GLN A 542 21.01 15.66 24.33
CA GLN A 542 21.37 14.30 23.97
C GLN A 542 21.25 13.37 25.18
N LYS A 543 20.64 12.17 24.96
CA LYS A 543 20.63 11.14 26.01
C LYS A 543 21.99 10.46 26.11
N PRO A 544 22.40 10.02 27.32
CA PRO A 544 23.64 9.27 27.48
C PRO A 544 23.67 8.05 26.57
N ASP A 545 24.75 7.95 25.79
CA ASP A 545 25.04 6.83 24.89
C ASP A 545 26.16 5.98 25.50
N LYS A 546 25.79 4.80 26.03
CA LYS A 546 26.74 3.90 26.70
C LYS A 546 27.85 3.40 25.80
N GLU A 547 27.56 3.14 24.53
CA GLU A 547 28.57 2.68 23.58
C GLU A 547 29.54 3.80 23.23
N LEU A 548 29.04 5.02 23.08
CA LEU A 548 29.85 6.22 22.86
C LEU A 548 30.76 6.50 24.07
N LEU A 549 30.22 6.41 25.28
CA LEU A 549 31.03 6.57 26.52
C LEU A 549 32.12 5.51 26.64
N SER A 550 31.84 4.25 26.29
CA SER A 550 32.83 3.16 26.27
C SER A 550 33.92 3.41 25.24
N MET A 551 33.55 3.89 24.04
CA MET A 551 34.51 4.30 23.01
C MET A 551 35.43 5.42 23.50
N PHE A 552 34.89 6.45 24.15
CA PHE A 552 35.70 7.56 24.68
C PHE A 552 36.58 7.18 25.86
N ALA A 553 36.17 6.21 26.69
CA ALA A 553 37.07 5.64 27.68
C ALA A 553 38.33 5.01 27.04
N SER A 554 38.14 4.28 25.93
CA SER A 554 39.26 3.70 25.15
C SER A 554 40.12 4.77 24.49
N ILE A 555 39.49 5.79 23.89
CA ILE A 555 40.20 6.92 23.26
C ILE A 555 41.03 7.69 24.30
N GLY A 556 40.51 7.91 25.49
CA GLY A 556 41.24 8.56 26.58
C GLY A 556 42.52 7.85 26.97
N LEU A 557 42.50 6.51 26.97
CA LEU A 557 43.68 5.67 27.16
C LEU A 557 44.71 5.82 26.02
N GLN A 558 44.26 5.80 24.76
CA GLN A 558 45.12 5.96 23.59
C GLN A 558 45.82 7.33 23.56
N ILE A 559 45.06 8.41 23.85
CA ILE A 559 45.63 9.75 23.93
C ILE A 559 46.67 9.85 25.07
N GLY A 560 46.37 9.27 26.24
CA GLY A 560 47.30 9.25 27.37
C GLY A 560 48.61 8.47 27.05
N GLN A 561 48.53 7.35 26.40
CA GLN A 561 49.71 6.61 25.91
C GLN A 561 50.53 7.43 24.89
N PHE A 562 49.85 8.14 24.01
CA PHE A 562 50.51 9.05 23.07
C PHE A 562 51.24 10.16 23.81
N ILE A 563 50.65 10.81 24.77
CA ILE A 563 51.27 11.87 25.60
C ILE A 563 52.51 11.31 26.30
N GLN A 564 52.42 10.12 26.89
CA GLN A 564 53.55 9.48 27.59
C GLN A 564 54.72 9.18 26.64
N ARG A 565 54.38 8.67 25.43
CA ARG A 565 55.40 8.35 24.41
C ARG A 565 56.14 9.59 23.93
N THR A 566 55.38 10.66 23.63
CA THR A 566 55.99 11.91 23.12
C THR A 566 56.76 12.69 24.20
N ALA A 567 56.33 12.65 25.47
CA ALA A 567 57.08 13.22 26.59
C ALA A 567 58.45 12.51 26.79
N LYS A 568 58.48 11.19 26.73
CA LYS A 568 59.74 10.41 26.79
C LYS A 568 60.69 10.71 25.65
N ALA A 569 60.18 10.86 24.43
CA ALA A 569 60.97 11.22 23.26
C ALA A 569 61.57 12.61 23.37
N SER A 570 60.89 13.59 24.00
CA SER A 570 61.37 14.95 24.22
C SER A 570 62.37 15.07 25.38
N SER A 571 62.39 14.13 26.33
CA SER A 571 63.30 14.13 27.49
C SER A 571 64.55 13.26 27.28
N GLY A 572 64.62 12.50 26.19
CA GLY A 572 65.74 11.60 25.84
C GLY A 572 66.61 12.10 24.66
N GLY A 573 66.32 13.26 24.09
CA GLY A 573 67.14 13.98 23.12
C GLY A 573 67.74 15.20 23.75
#